data_eb412bc0691d219b5db701452ced06b5
#
_entry.id   eb412bc0691d219b5db701452ced06b5
#
_cell.length_a   1.000
_cell.length_b   1.000
_cell.length_c   1.000
_cell.angle_alpha   90.00
_cell.angle_beta   90.00
_cell.angle_gamma   90.00
#
_symmetry.space_group_name_H-M   'P 1'
#
loop_
_entity.id
_entity.type
_entity.pdbx_description
1 polymer ?
#
loop_
_entity_poly.entity_id
_entity_poly.type
_entity_poly.pdbx_seq_one_letter_code
_entity_poly.pdbx_strand_id
1 'polypeptide(L)'
;MLKIFTIKFENRLESFNDNIVLDFLADKEIIRWESIFFQSKNNHYWSIIVEYIPSTPLAASSTERKDLKKNEKYKEILTENDWPIFKRLREWRAEKCKKEGVPPYILFTNLQLAKIAATRPTSLNALQQIKSIGNSKREKYGNEILQIIKPEESGISTMVLEKQHGN
;
A
#
# COMPACT_ATOMS: atom_id res chain seq x y z
N MET A 1 19.29 8.44 -4.79
CA MET A 1 20.13 7.22 -4.81
C MET A 1 19.42 6.13 -5.59
N LEU A 2 20.18 5.16 -6.14
CA LEU A 2 19.62 4.01 -6.84
C LEU A 2 19.82 2.74 -6.03
N LYS A 3 18.80 1.88 -6.00
CA LYS A 3 18.85 0.52 -5.43
C LYS A 3 18.23 -0.45 -6.42
N ILE A 4 18.89 -1.59 -6.61
CA ILE A 4 18.39 -2.66 -7.49
C ILE A 4 18.06 -3.87 -6.62
N PHE A 5 16.90 -4.46 -6.86
CA PHE A 5 16.45 -5.70 -6.26
C PHE A 5 16.19 -6.73 -7.35
N THR A 6 16.49 -7.98 -7.08
CA THR A 6 16.05 -9.10 -7.91
C THR A 6 15.28 -10.07 -7.01
N ILE A 7 14.00 -10.26 -7.30
CA ILE A 7 13.13 -11.16 -6.55
C ILE A 7 12.76 -12.36 -7.42
N LYS A 8 12.80 -13.53 -6.82
CA LYS A 8 12.50 -14.81 -7.48
C LYS A 8 11.06 -15.21 -7.16
N PHE A 9 10.38 -15.80 -8.14
CA PHE A 9 9.10 -16.46 -7.90
C PHE A 9 9.31 -17.74 -7.09
N GLU A 10 8.58 -17.88 -6.00
CA GLU A 10 8.59 -19.05 -5.15
C GLU A 10 7.37 -19.93 -5.45
N ASN A 11 7.56 -21.03 -6.15
CA ASN A 11 6.47 -21.93 -6.53
C ASN A 11 5.69 -22.46 -5.32
N ARG A 12 6.35 -22.62 -4.18
CA ARG A 12 5.73 -23.09 -2.94
C ARG A 12 4.72 -22.09 -2.37
N LEU A 13 4.96 -20.81 -2.55
CA LEU A 13 4.13 -19.71 -2.07
C LEU A 13 3.22 -19.14 -3.16
N GLU A 14 3.38 -19.64 -4.40
CA GLU A 14 2.71 -19.08 -5.60
C GLU A 14 2.84 -17.54 -5.71
N SER A 15 3.97 -17.02 -5.24
CA SER A 15 4.21 -15.57 -5.16
C SER A 15 5.69 -15.22 -5.26
N PHE A 16 5.98 -13.95 -5.48
CA PHE A 16 7.32 -13.40 -5.33
C PHE A 16 7.58 -13.03 -3.87
N ASN A 17 8.75 -13.43 -3.33
CA ASN A 17 9.17 -13.00 -2.01
C ASN A 17 9.68 -11.55 -2.08
N ASP A 18 8.79 -10.61 -1.83
CA ASP A 18 9.02 -9.18 -1.95
C ASP A 18 9.34 -8.48 -0.61
N ASN A 19 9.48 -9.23 0.48
CA ASN A 19 9.72 -8.69 1.82
C ASN A 19 10.91 -7.72 1.87
N ILE A 20 12.01 -8.05 1.21
CA ILE A 20 13.21 -7.21 1.16
C ILE A 20 12.91 -5.85 0.51
N VAL A 21 12.10 -5.85 -0.54
CA VAL A 21 11.69 -4.62 -1.23
C VAL A 21 10.73 -3.82 -0.36
N LEU A 22 9.76 -4.47 0.26
CA LEU A 22 8.78 -3.85 1.15
C LEU A 22 9.45 -3.16 2.34
N ASP A 23 10.40 -3.84 2.98
CA ASP A 23 11.15 -3.30 4.11
C ASP A 23 12.00 -2.10 3.70
N PHE A 24 12.63 -2.17 2.54
CA PHE A 24 13.41 -1.05 2.03
C PHE A 24 12.54 0.17 1.70
N LEU A 25 11.36 -0.04 1.12
CA LEU A 25 10.47 1.05 0.71
C LEU A 25 9.67 1.66 1.87
N ALA A 26 9.62 1.02 3.03
CA ALA A 26 8.75 1.40 4.14
C ALA A 26 8.99 2.82 4.66
N ASP A 27 10.23 3.32 4.60
CA ASP A 27 10.67 4.60 5.15
C ASP A 27 11.34 5.53 4.12
N LYS A 28 11.29 5.19 2.84
CA LYS A 28 11.95 5.95 1.78
C LYS A 28 10.96 6.72 0.93
N GLU A 29 11.35 7.90 0.48
CA GLU A 29 10.64 8.63 -0.55
C GLU A 29 11.11 8.15 -1.92
N ILE A 30 10.20 7.58 -2.70
CA ILE A 30 10.50 7.02 -4.01
C ILE A 30 10.31 8.10 -5.07
N ILE A 31 11.38 8.41 -5.81
CA ILE A 31 11.39 9.36 -6.92
C ILE A 31 10.89 8.65 -8.18
N ARG A 32 11.54 7.58 -8.53
CA ARG A 32 11.25 6.78 -9.72
C ARG A 32 11.56 5.32 -9.47
N TRP A 33 10.87 4.46 -10.20
CA TRP A 33 11.16 3.03 -10.23
C TRP A 33 10.93 2.46 -11.62
N GLU A 34 11.65 1.38 -11.92
CA GLU A 34 11.47 0.57 -13.12
C GLU A 34 11.48 -0.90 -12.72
N SER A 35 10.73 -1.72 -13.42
CA SER A 35 10.74 -3.15 -13.18
C SER A 35 10.80 -3.92 -14.49
N ILE A 36 11.56 -5.01 -14.48
CA ILE A 36 11.74 -5.88 -15.63
C ILE A 36 11.45 -7.31 -15.15
N PHE A 37 10.49 -7.96 -15.81
CA PHE A 37 10.28 -9.38 -15.65
C PHE A 37 11.20 -10.15 -16.58
N PHE A 38 11.85 -11.18 -16.07
CA PHE A 38 12.68 -12.05 -16.90
C PHE A 38 12.66 -13.49 -16.39
N GLN A 39 12.98 -14.42 -17.29
CA GLN A 39 13.09 -15.84 -16.99
C GLN A 39 14.54 -16.28 -17.18
N SER A 40 15.04 -17.07 -16.24
CA SER A 40 16.36 -17.70 -16.34
C SER A 40 16.32 -19.10 -15.78
N LYS A 41 16.80 -20.08 -16.54
CA LYS A 41 16.88 -21.50 -16.15
C LYS A 41 15.58 -22.01 -15.49
N ASN A 42 14.45 -21.81 -16.14
CA ASN A 42 13.13 -22.26 -15.67
C ASN A 42 12.63 -21.59 -14.36
N ASN A 43 13.25 -20.49 -13.94
CA ASN A 43 12.78 -19.65 -12.84
C ASN A 43 12.34 -18.28 -13.36
N HIS A 44 11.37 -17.70 -12.65
CA HIS A 44 10.82 -16.37 -12.94
C HIS A 44 11.36 -15.36 -11.95
N TYR A 45 11.71 -14.18 -12.43
CA TYR A 45 12.31 -13.11 -11.65
C TYR A 45 11.70 -11.77 -11.99
N TRP A 46 11.65 -10.88 -11.00
CA TRP A 46 11.49 -9.45 -11.18
C TRP A 46 12.79 -8.75 -10.78
N SER A 47 13.33 -7.93 -11.66
CA SER A 47 14.36 -6.95 -11.32
C SER A 47 13.71 -5.60 -11.15
N ILE A 48 13.95 -4.95 -10.03
CA ILE A 48 13.32 -3.68 -9.65
C ILE A 48 14.42 -2.69 -9.36
N ILE A 49 14.41 -1.59 -10.11
CA ILE A 49 15.31 -0.46 -9.93
C ILE A 49 14.51 0.64 -9.25
N VAL A 50 14.99 1.11 -8.12
CA VAL A 50 14.34 2.16 -7.34
C VAL A 50 15.27 3.35 -7.19
N GLU A 51 14.83 4.50 -7.64
CA GLU A 51 15.44 5.78 -7.33
C GLU A 51 14.71 6.41 -6.13
N TYR A 52 15.47 6.77 -5.10
CA TYR A 52 14.92 7.21 -3.83
C TYR A 52 15.74 8.31 -3.18
N ILE A 53 15.10 9.10 -2.33
CA ILE A 53 15.75 10.03 -1.42
C ILE A 53 16.08 9.28 -0.12
N PRO A 54 17.35 9.21 0.28
CA PRO A 54 17.69 8.61 1.57
C PRO A 54 17.07 9.42 2.69
N SER A 55 16.40 8.75 3.62
CA SER A 55 16.01 9.40 4.87
C SER A 55 17.28 9.82 5.60
N THR A 56 17.35 11.07 6.07
CA THR A 56 18.51 11.56 6.85
C THR A 56 18.79 10.56 7.99
N PRO A 57 20.04 10.12 8.19
CA PRO A 57 20.33 9.06 9.14
C PRO A 57 20.15 9.55 10.58
N LEU A 58 19.09 9.11 11.24
CA LEU A 58 19.13 8.95 12.69
C LEU A 58 19.79 7.60 12.95
N ALA A 59 21.10 7.67 13.28
CA ALA A 59 21.95 6.62 13.83
C ALA A 59 21.71 5.17 13.33
N ALA A 60 22.65 4.70 12.54
CA ALA A 60 22.84 3.28 12.25
C ALA A 60 22.99 2.47 13.55
N SER A 61 22.11 1.53 13.78
CA SER A 61 22.33 0.44 14.72
C SER A 61 22.07 -0.89 14.00
N SER A 62 23.17 -1.61 13.86
CA SER A 62 23.27 -3.01 13.41
C SER A 62 22.23 -3.92 14.05
N THR A 63 21.51 -4.70 13.25
CA THR A 63 21.15 -6.07 13.67
C THR A 63 20.44 -6.82 12.53
N GLU A 64 21.15 -7.71 11.89
CA GLU A 64 20.63 -8.78 11.05
C GLU A 64 19.94 -9.82 11.94
N ARG A 65 18.70 -9.73 12.23
CA ARG A 65 17.80 -10.81 12.74
C ARG A 65 16.42 -10.32 13.22
N LYS A 66 15.97 -9.14 12.78
CA LYS A 66 14.63 -8.62 13.16
C LYS A 66 13.60 -8.59 12.02
N ASP A 67 13.89 -9.24 10.89
CA ASP A 67 13.16 -8.96 9.65
C ASP A 67 11.76 -9.58 9.56
N LEU A 68 11.48 -10.62 10.31
CA LEU A 68 10.13 -11.22 10.33
C LEU A 68 9.11 -10.42 11.16
N LYS A 69 9.56 -9.68 12.19
CA LYS A 69 8.67 -8.81 12.99
C LYS A 69 8.40 -7.45 12.38
N LYS A 70 9.25 -6.99 11.44
CA LYS A 70 9.12 -5.66 10.82
C LYS A 70 7.94 -5.58 9.84
N ASN A 71 7.62 -6.71 9.20
CA ASN A 71 6.53 -6.79 8.23
C ASN A 71 5.12 -6.72 8.89
N GLU A 72 5.02 -6.86 10.22
CA GLU A 72 3.76 -6.80 10.96
C GLU A 72 3.50 -5.46 11.66
N LYS A 73 4.46 -4.53 11.64
CA LYS A 73 4.32 -3.20 12.27
C LYS A 73 3.09 -2.42 11.82
N TYR A 74 2.58 -2.69 10.62
CA TYR A 74 1.35 -2.06 10.16
C TYR A 74 0.12 -2.51 10.96
N LYS A 75 0.15 -3.70 11.58
CA LYS A 75 -0.93 -4.21 12.43
C LYS A 75 -1.02 -3.44 13.74
N GLU A 76 0.12 -2.95 14.24
CA GLU A 76 0.19 -2.15 15.48
C GLU A 76 -0.43 -0.75 15.31
N ILE A 77 -0.57 -0.27 14.07
CA ILE A 77 -1.14 1.05 13.75
C ILE A 77 -2.66 0.98 13.63
N LEU A 78 -3.19 -0.19 13.25
CA LEU A 78 -4.61 -0.37 12.95
C LEU A 78 -5.41 -0.69 14.21
N THR A 79 -6.48 0.08 14.44
CA THR A 79 -7.55 -0.27 15.38
C THR A 79 -8.57 -1.19 14.70
N GLU A 80 -9.47 -1.81 15.46
CA GLU A 80 -10.54 -2.65 14.92
C GLU A 80 -11.39 -1.92 13.87
N ASN A 81 -11.63 -0.63 14.07
CA ASN A 81 -12.41 0.21 13.16
C ASN A 81 -11.66 0.54 11.85
N ASP A 82 -10.35 0.35 11.79
CA ASP A 82 -9.54 0.67 10.61
C ASP A 82 -9.40 -0.52 9.67
N TRP A 83 -9.61 -1.75 10.19
CA TRP A 83 -9.48 -2.96 9.39
C TRP A 83 -10.38 -3.01 8.15
N PRO A 84 -11.66 -2.63 8.19
CA PRO A 84 -12.51 -2.62 6.99
C PRO A 84 -11.96 -1.68 5.91
N ILE A 85 -11.50 -0.49 6.30
CA ILE A 85 -10.90 0.48 5.37
C ILE A 85 -9.58 -0.07 4.79
N PHE A 86 -8.73 -0.61 5.65
CA PHE A 86 -7.47 -1.22 5.22
C PHE A 86 -7.69 -2.37 4.23
N LYS A 87 -8.71 -3.22 4.46
CA LYS A 87 -9.08 -4.30 3.55
C LYS A 87 -9.50 -3.76 2.19
N ARG A 88 -10.39 -2.76 2.13
CA ARG A 88 -10.82 -2.12 0.88
C ARG A 88 -9.64 -1.50 0.11
N LEU A 89 -8.73 -0.85 0.80
CA LEU A 89 -7.51 -0.29 0.20
C LEU A 89 -6.59 -1.38 -0.37
N ARG A 90 -6.47 -2.52 0.29
CA ARG A 90 -5.70 -3.66 -0.23
C ARG A 90 -6.33 -4.29 -1.47
N GLU A 91 -7.64 -4.47 -1.47
CA GLU A 91 -8.41 -4.97 -2.62
C GLU A 91 -8.25 -4.02 -3.82
N TRP A 92 -8.47 -2.73 -3.62
CA TRP A 92 -8.23 -1.72 -4.64
C TRP A 92 -6.80 -1.79 -5.20
N ARG A 93 -5.80 -1.87 -4.31
CA ARG A 93 -4.40 -1.98 -4.73
C ARG A 93 -4.17 -3.23 -5.59
N ALA A 94 -4.72 -4.37 -5.20
CA ALA A 94 -4.56 -5.61 -5.96
C ALA A 94 -5.14 -5.50 -7.38
N GLU A 95 -6.33 -4.93 -7.52
CA GLU A 95 -6.96 -4.67 -8.82
C GLU A 95 -6.14 -3.69 -9.67
N LYS A 96 -5.68 -2.60 -9.05
CA LYS A 96 -4.88 -1.58 -9.72
C LYS A 96 -3.56 -2.15 -10.22
N CYS A 97 -2.88 -2.93 -9.39
CA CYS A 97 -1.65 -3.64 -9.74
C CYS A 97 -1.84 -4.58 -10.92
N LYS A 98 -2.95 -5.32 -10.94
CA LYS A 98 -3.29 -6.22 -12.05
C LYS A 98 -3.52 -5.44 -13.35
N LYS A 99 -4.18 -4.28 -13.28
CA LYS A 99 -4.42 -3.41 -14.45
C LYS A 99 -3.14 -2.77 -14.96
N GLU A 100 -2.27 -2.33 -14.07
CA GLU A 100 -1.04 -1.62 -14.42
C GLU A 100 0.16 -2.57 -14.66
N GLY A 101 0.02 -3.86 -14.41
CA GLY A 101 1.09 -4.84 -14.58
C GLY A 101 2.26 -4.65 -13.62
N VAL A 102 2.02 -4.13 -12.41
CA VAL A 102 3.06 -3.77 -11.45
C VAL A 102 2.86 -4.51 -10.12
N PRO A 103 3.95 -4.82 -9.40
CA PRO A 103 3.85 -5.42 -8.08
C PRO A 103 3.15 -4.51 -7.05
N PRO A 104 2.38 -5.07 -6.08
CA PRO A 104 1.59 -4.30 -5.12
C PRO A 104 2.36 -3.26 -4.31
N TYR A 105 3.59 -3.56 -3.91
CA TYR A 105 4.42 -2.68 -3.09
C TYR A 105 4.91 -1.44 -3.83
N ILE A 106 4.90 -1.48 -5.16
CA ILE A 106 5.24 -0.31 -5.97
C ILE A 106 4.15 0.75 -5.86
N LEU A 107 2.87 0.33 -5.85
CA LEU A 107 1.79 1.28 -5.64
C LEU A 107 1.82 1.80 -4.20
N PHE A 108 1.57 0.92 -3.25
CA PHE A 108 1.57 1.26 -1.82
C PHE A 108 2.01 0.05 -0.99
N THR A 109 2.85 0.27 0.00
CA THR A 109 3.18 -0.75 0.99
C THR A 109 2.01 -0.97 1.96
N ASN A 110 2.00 -2.10 2.67
CA ASN A 110 1.00 -2.33 3.71
C ASN A 110 1.05 -1.26 4.81
N LEU A 111 2.25 -0.78 5.15
CA LEU A 111 2.42 0.29 6.13
C LEU A 111 1.81 1.62 5.65
N GLN A 112 1.96 1.96 4.37
CA GLN A 112 1.35 3.15 3.80
C GLN A 112 -0.18 3.06 3.83
N LEU A 113 -0.74 1.91 3.41
CA LEU A 113 -2.19 1.68 3.45
C LEU A 113 -2.74 1.70 4.88
N ALA A 114 -2.02 1.13 5.85
CA ALA A 114 -2.41 1.17 7.26
C ALA A 114 -2.43 2.60 7.81
N LYS A 115 -1.43 3.41 7.48
CA LYS A 115 -1.42 4.83 7.84
C LYS A 115 -2.59 5.58 7.23
N ILE A 116 -2.91 5.33 5.95
CA ILE A 116 -4.08 5.94 5.30
C ILE A 116 -5.36 5.53 6.03
N ALA A 117 -5.54 4.25 6.34
CA ALA A 117 -6.72 3.75 7.04
C ALA A 117 -6.87 4.35 8.44
N ALA A 118 -5.77 4.48 9.19
CA ALA A 118 -5.77 5.01 10.55
C ALA A 118 -5.97 6.55 10.57
N THR A 119 -5.36 7.29 9.64
CA THR A 119 -5.46 8.77 9.61
C THR A 119 -6.69 9.28 8.90
N ARG A 120 -7.31 8.49 8.01
CA ARG A 120 -8.51 8.83 7.22
C ARG A 120 -8.43 10.23 6.60
N PRO A 121 -7.44 10.51 5.76
CA PRO A 121 -7.26 11.85 5.20
C PRO A 121 -8.48 12.25 4.38
N THR A 122 -8.95 13.51 4.54
CA THR A 122 -10.12 14.05 3.85
C THR A 122 -9.77 14.85 2.61
N SER A 123 -8.49 15.09 2.37
CA SER A 123 -8.00 15.88 1.24
C SER A 123 -6.68 15.34 0.71
N LEU A 124 -6.34 15.74 -0.52
CA LEU A 124 -5.03 15.40 -1.13
C LEU A 124 -3.86 15.97 -0.32
N ASN A 125 -4.04 17.14 0.30
CA ASN A 125 -3.02 17.73 1.15
C ASN A 125 -2.80 16.93 2.43
N ALA A 126 -3.88 16.47 3.06
CA ALA A 126 -3.79 15.58 4.23
C ALA A 126 -3.15 14.24 3.88
N LEU A 127 -3.43 13.68 2.70
CA LEU A 127 -2.80 12.46 2.20
C LEU A 127 -1.29 12.64 2.01
N GLN A 128 -0.85 13.82 1.56
CA GLN A 128 0.58 14.13 1.37
C GLN A 128 1.36 14.19 2.69
N GLN A 129 0.72 14.56 3.78
CA GLN A 129 1.37 14.61 5.11
C GLN A 129 1.70 13.24 5.67
N ILE A 130 1.12 12.18 5.11
CA ILE A 130 1.46 10.81 5.50
C ILE A 130 2.87 10.50 5.01
N LYS A 131 3.78 10.26 5.93
CA LYS A 131 5.19 9.94 5.64
C LYS A 131 5.28 8.82 4.60
N SER A 132 6.13 9.02 3.60
CA SER A 132 6.41 8.07 2.50
C SER A 132 5.34 8.02 1.39
N ILE A 133 4.37 8.94 1.37
CA ILE A 133 3.49 9.12 0.22
C ILE A 133 3.98 10.37 -0.54
N GLY A 134 4.73 10.13 -1.61
CA GLY A 134 5.26 11.21 -2.47
C GLY A 134 4.19 11.81 -3.40
N ASN A 135 4.55 12.96 -4.00
CA ASN A 135 3.65 13.71 -4.90
C ASN A 135 3.08 12.87 -6.04
N SER A 136 3.92 12.05 -6.69
CA SER A 136 3.49 11.21 -7.82
C SER A 136 2.37 10.23 -7.44
N LYS A 137 2.45 9.61 -6.25
CA LYS A 137 1.40 8.70 -5.77
C LYS A 137 0.12 9.46 -5.42
N ARG A 138 0.26 10.64 -4.81
CA ARG A 138 -0.86 11.52 -4.50
C ARG A 138 -1.61 11.95 -5.77
N GLU A 139 -0.88 12.42 -6.77
CA GLU A 139 -1.48 12.91 -8.02
C GLU A 139 -2.15 11.79 -8.80
N LYS A 140 -1.52 10.63 -8.88
CA LYS A 140 -2.03 9.50 -9.67
C LYS A 140 -3.18 8.75 -9.00
N TYR A 141 -3.14 8.57 -7.67
CA TYR A 141 -4.05 7.67 -6.95
C TYR A 141 -4.84 8.34 -5.82
N GLY A 142 -4.52 9.59 -5.48
CA GLY A 142 -5.07 10.24 -4.31
C GLY A 142 -6.59 10.35 -4.32
N ASN A 143 -7.19 10.71 -5.45
CA ASN A 143 -8.65 10.82 -5.57
C ASN A 143 -9.35 9.48 -5.37
N GLU A 144 -8.82 8.39 -5.93
CA GLU A 144 -9.37 7.04 -5.76
C GLU A 144 -9.28 6.62 -4.27
N ILE A 145 -8.15 6.88 -3.63
CA ILE A 145 -7.95 6.59 -2.21
C ILE A 145 -8.95 7.36 -1.35
N LEU A 146 -9.14 8.65 -1.59
CA LEU A 146 -10.08 9.47 -0.85
C LEU A 146 -11.54 8.99 -1.00
N GLN A 147 -11.91 8.45 -2.16
CA GLN A 147 -13.22 7.84 -2.37
C GLN A 147 -13.40 6.55 -1.54
N ILE A 148 -12.35 5.71 -1.49
CA ILE A 148 -12.42 4.42 -0.75
C ILE A 148 -12.55 4.64 0.76
N ILE A 149 -11.89 5.66 1.31
CA ILE A 149 -11.87 5.92 2.75
C ILE A 149 -13.08 6.74 3.25
N LYS A 150 -13.86 7.33 2.34
CA LYS A 150 -15.13 7.96 2.74
C LYS A 150 -16.00 6.93 3.47
N PRO A 151 -16.66 7.32 4.57
CA PRO A 151 -17.68 6.48 5.17
C PRO A 151 -18.71 6.16 4.09
N GLU A 152 -19.11 4.91 3.96
CA GLU A 152 -20.33 4.62 3.23
C GLU A 152 -21.46 5.34 3.98
N GLU A 153 -22.10 6.30 3.34
CA GLU A 153 -23.35 6.82 3.83
C GLU A 153 -24.28 5.61 3.92
N SER A 154 -24.52 5.17 5.15
CA SER A 154 -25.44 4.09 5.42
C SER A 154 -26.74 4.46 4.75
N GLY A 155 -27.06 3.77 3.64
CA GLY A 155 -28.35 3.88 3.00
C GLY A 155 -29.44 3.40 3.95
N ILE A 156 -29.74 4.21 4.96
CA ILE A 156 -31.04 4.20 5.62
C ILE A 156 -31.90 5.09 4.73
N SER A 157 -32.20 4.57 3.54
CA SER A 157 -33.23 5.11 2.70
C SER A 157 -34.55 4.52 3.16
N THR A 158 -35.33 5.38 3.80
CA THR A 158 -36.75 5.57 3.48
C THR A 158 -37.51 4.27 3.10
N MET A 159 -37.83 3.48 4.12
CA MET A 159 -38.89 2.51 3.97
C MET A 159 -39.76 2.44 5.24
N VAL A 160 -40.21 3.62 5.71
CA VAL A 160 -41.35 3.68 6.64
C VAL A 160 -42.02 5.05 6.39
N LEU A 161 -43.00 5.06 5.51
CA LEU A 161 -44.14 6.00 5.53
C LEU A 161 -45.03 5.74 4.31
N GLU A 162 -45.70 4.57 4.31
CA GLU A 162 -46.94 4.42 3.57
C GLU A 162 -47.75 3.26 4.16
N LYS A 163 -48.37 3.49 5.32
CA LYS A 163 -49.56 2.78 5.74
C LYS A 163 -50.20 3.56 6.90
N GLN A 164 -51.00 4.53 6.56
CA GLN A 164 -52.18 4.92 7.33
C GLN A 164 -52.87 6.04 6.58
N HIS A 165 -53.78 5.70 5.71
CA HIS A 165 -55.09 6.37 5.53
C HIS A 165 -55.90 5.53 4.53
N GLY A 166 -56.70 4.70 5.08
CA GLY A 166 -57.69 3.94 4.38
C GLY A 166 -58.80 3.58 5.36
N ASN A 167 -59.70 4.48 5.53
CA ASN A 167 -61.10 4.21 5.90
C ASN A 167 -61.95 5.34 5.42
#